data_188700f867241187a4e104cd8eca59fe
#
_entry.id   188700f867241187a4e104cd8eca59fe
#
_cell.length_a   1.000
_cell.length_b   1.000
_cell.length_c   1.000
_cell.angle_alpha   90.00
_cell.angle_beta   90.00
_cell.angle_gamma   90.00
#
_symmetry.space_group_name_H-M   'P 1'
#
loop_
_entity.id
_entity.type
_entity.pdbx_description
1 polymer ?
#
loop_
_entity_poly.entity_id
_entity_poly.type
_entity_poly.pdbx_seq_one_letter_code
_entity_poly.pdbx_strand_id
1 'polypeptide(L)'
;DRSRKPHNIQPGRVTKEIEEQILDLRITKRFGCNRIRFRLKRLKEISLSTKTIYKILKRHGLNILECKIRNRKYKRFAMKKPNQMVQMDILGPFYLANSAQKNYFISCEDDCSRKVSSECSERKRSVDVLDVLEDYIVENGKPHKILHDNGKQFTSKIFIHFLQRNNIKDKSIPARYPQLQGKIE
;
A
#
# COMPACT_ATOMS: atom_id res chain seq x y z
N ASP A 1 -2.03 -34.96 -48.89
CA ASP A 1 -2.19 -33.73 -48.06
C ASP A 1 -3.02 -34.05 -46.83
N ARG A 2 -2.37 -34.38 -45.71
CA ARG A 2 -3.09 -34.60 -44.44
C ARG A 2 -3.39 -33.25 -43.86
N SER A 3 -4.70 -32.85 -43.90
CA SER A 3 -5.20 -31.68 -43.24
C SER A 3 -4.79 -31.67 -41.75
N ARG A 4 -4.07 -30.64 -41.28
CA ARG A 4 -3.69 -30.43 -39.87
C ARG A 4 -4.87 -29.99 -38.99
N LYS A 5 -6.11 -30.03 -39.47
CA LYS A 5 -7.28 -29.72 -38.68
C LYS A 5 -7.66 -30.94 -37.83
N PRO A 6 -7.87 -30.80 -36.53
CA PRO A 6 -8.31 -31.91 -35.69
C PRO A 6 -9.68 -32.41 -36.19
N HIS A 7 -9.76 -33.72 -36.41
CA HIS A 7 -10.99 -34.36 -36.93
C HIS A 7 -12.18 -34.25 -35.98
N ASN A 8 -11.98 -33.94 -34.73
CA ASN A 8 -13.05 -33.73 -33.76
C ASN A 8 -13.15 -32.23 -33.45
N ILE A 9 -14.09 -31.57 -34.10
CA ILE A 9 -14.63 -30.28 -33.65
C ILE A 9 -15.39 -30.59 -32.36
N GLN A 10 -14.72 -30.42 -31.22
CA GLN A 10 -15.43 -30.44 -29.95
C GLN A 10 -16.47 -29.32 -30.00
N PRO A 11 -17.77 -29.61 -29.85
CA PRO A 11 -18.81 -28.57 -29.84
C PRO A 11 -18.37 -27.57 -28.74
N GLY A 12 -18.30 -26.30 -29.13
CA GLY A 12 -17.73 -25.26 -28.26
C GLY A 12 -18.39 -25.31 -26.91
N ARG A 13 -17.58 -25.46 -25.87
CA ARG A 13 -18.01 -25.50 -24.46
C ARG A 13 -18.72 -24.21 -24.00
N VAL A 14 -18.87 -23.26 -24.88
CA VAL A 14 -19.47 -21.95 -24.59
C VAL A 14 -20.79 -21.85 -25.37
N THR A 15 -21.87 -21.98 -24.64
CA THR A 15 -23.23 -21.69 -25.17
C THR A 15 -23.46 -20.18 -25.23
N LYS A 16 -24.45 -19.75 -26.01
CA LYS A 16 -24.85 -18.33 -26.07
C LYS A 16 -25.17 -17.77 -24.67
N GLU A 17 -25.85 -18.56 -23.85
CA GLU A 17 -26.20 -18.17 -22.47
C GLU A 17 -24.96 -17.90 -21.59
N ILE A 18 -23.88 -18.70 -21.72
CA ILE A 18 -22.63 -18.49 -21.01
C ILE A 18 -21.94 -17.22 -21.53
N GLU A 19 -21.99 -16.98 -22.83
CA GLU A 19 -21.43 -15.77 -23.45
C GLU A 19 -22.12 -14.51 -22.93
N GLU A 20 -23.46 -14.49 -22.89
CA GLU A 20 -24.25 -13.40 -22.32
C GLU A 20 -23.93 -13.13 -20.85
N GLN A 21 -23.74 -14.18 -20.05
CA GLN A 21 -23.34 -14.02 -18.66
C GLN A 21 -21.94 -13.42 -18.49
N ILE A 22 -21.00 -13.80 -19.36
CA ILE A 22 -19.67 -13.19 -19.38
C ILE A 22 -19.78 -11.70 -19.70
N LEU A 23 -20.62 -11.34 -20.66
CA LEU A 23 -20.83 -9.95 -21.05
C LEU A 23 -21.52 -9.16 -19.93
N ASP A 24 -22.55 -9.71 -19.29
CA ASP A 24 -23.21 -9.08 -18.16
C ASP A 24 -22.24 -8.82 -17.00
N LEU A 25 -21.46 -9.81 -16.59
CA LEU A 25 -20.45 -9.66 -15.55
C LEU A 25 -19.38 -8.62 -15.91
N ARG A 26 -19.09 -8.46 -17.19
CA ARG A 26 -18.15 -7.45 -17.70
C ARG A 26 -18.75 -6.06 -17.65
N ILE A 27 -19.96 -5.88 -18.16
CA ILE A 27 -20.63 -4.58 -18.29
C ILE A 27 -21.10 -4.08 -16.92
N THR A 28 -21.85 -4.92 -16.18
CA THR A 28 -22.51 -4.53 -14.93
C THR A 28 -21.51 -4.44 -13.76
N LYS A 29 -20.62 -5.43 -13.63
CA LYS A 29 -19.69 -5.53 -12.48
C LYS A 29 -18.27 -5.10 -12.82
N ARG A 30 -17.97 -4.80 -14.08
CA ARG A 30 -16.62 -4.44 -14.57
C ARG A 30 -15.54 -5.44 -14.16
N PHE A 31 -15.89 -6.74 -14.16
CA PHE A 31 -14.93 -7.77 -13.77
C PHE A 31 -13.89 -8.04 -14.88
N GLY A 32 -12.64 -8.28 -14.46
CA GLY A 32 -11.59 -8.81 -15.33
C GLY A 32 -11.76 -10.31 -15.58
N CYS A 33 -11.08 -10.86 -16.59
CA CYS A 33 -11.21 -12.27 -17.00
C CYS A 33 -11.04 -13.26 -15.83
N ASN A 34 -10.11 -13.03 -14.92
CA ASN A 34 -9.88 -13.88 -13.75
C ASN A 34 -11.09 -13.88 -12.79
N ARG A 35 -11.67 -12.70 -12.51
CA ARG A 35 -12.86 -12.58 -11.65
C ARG A 35 -14.07 -13.22 -12.29
N ILE A 36 -14.28 -13.06 -13.61
CA ILE A 36 -15.35 -13.70 -14.36
C ILE A 36 -15.20 -15.22 -14.28
N ARG A 37 -14.00 -15.76 -14.54
CA ARG A 37 -13.71 -17.19 -14.42
C ARG A 37 -14.06 -17.73 -13.04
N PHE A 38 -13.60 -17.04 -11.99
CA PHE A 38 -13.85 -17.45 -10.61
C PHE A 38 -15.36 -17.45 -10.28
N ARG A 39 -16.08 -16.43 -10.74
CA ARG A 39 -17.52 -16.28 -10.51
C ARG A 39 -18.32 -17.37 -11.21
N LEU A 40 -18.02 -17.67 -12.47
CA LEU A 40 -18.66 -18.74 -13.23
C LEU A 40 -18.41 -20.12 -12.60
N LYS A 41 -17.18 -20.39 -12.18
CA LYS A 41 -16.83 -21.64 -11.49
C LYS A 41 -17.59 -21.80 -10.18
N ARG A 42 -17.67 -20.75 -9.37
CA ARG A 42 -18.28 -20.80 -8.02
C ARG A 42 -19.81 -20.91 -8.05
N LEU A 43 -20.48 -20.23 -8.99
CA LEU A 43 -21.94 -20.14 -8.97
C LEU A 43 -22.63 -21.15 -9.88
N LYS A 44 -21.96 -21.61 -10.91
CA LYS A 44 -22.58 -22.45 -11.96
C LYS A 44 -21.73 -23.67 -12.36
N GLU A 45 -20.65 -23.93 -11.62
CA GLU A 45 -19.69 -25.03 -11.90
C GLU A 45 -19.09 -24.98 -13.32
N ILE A 46 -19.22 -23.83 -14.01
CA ILE A 46 -18.69 -23.65 -15.36
C ILE A 46 -17.21 -23.37 -15.31
N SER A 47 -16.40 -24.30 -15.80
CA SER A 47 -14.93 -24.16 -15.85
C SER A 47 -14.48 -23.71 -17.24
N LEU A 48 -14.19 -22.42 -17.40
CA LEU A 48 -13.64 -21.85 -18.63
C LEU A 48 -12.21 -21.33 -18.38
N SER A 49 -11.37 -21.37 -19.43
CA SER A 49 -10.05 -20.75 -19.35
C SER A 49 -10.16 -19.22 -19.44
N THR A 50 -9.23 -18.51 -18.81
CA THR A 50 -9.15 -17.04 -18.93
C THR A 50 -8.92 -16.60 -20.38
N LYS A 51 -8.19 -17.40 -21.18
CA LYS A 51 -7.98 -17.16 -22.61
C LYS A 51 -9.30 -17.23 -23.39
N THR A 52 -10.18 -18.18 -23.06
CA THR A 52 -11.52 -18.30 -23.68
C THR A 52 -12.37 -17.07 -23.38
N ILE A 53 -12.45 -16.68 -22.11
CA ILE A 53 -13.18 -15.49 -21.66
C ILE A 53 -12.62 -14.23 -22.36
N TYR A 54 -11.30 -14.08 -22.43
CA TYR A 54 -10.67 -12.95 -23.13
C TYR A 54 -11.04 -12.91 -24.63
N LYS A 55 -11.04 -14.07 -25.33
CA LYS A 55 -11.44 -14.15 -26.74
C LYS A 55 -12.91 -13.72 -26.95
N ILE A 56 -13.79 -14.11 -26.03
CA ILE A 56 -15.20 -13.70 -26.07
C ILE A 56 -15.30 -12.18 -25.89
N LEU A 57 -14.69 -11.64 -24.85
CA LEU A 57 -14.69 -10.20 -24.60
C LEU A 57 -14.07 -9.40 -25.75
N LYS A 58 -13.01 -9.92 -26.38
CA LYS A 58 -12.39 -9.29 -27.56
C LYS A 58 -13.33 -9.23 -28.74
N ARG A 59 -14.10 -10.32 -29.00
CA ARG A 59 -15.12 -10.36 -30.07
C ARG A 59 -16.17 -9.27 -29.95
N HIS A 60 -16.51 -8.92 -28.68
CA HIS A 60 -17.50 -7.87 -28.37
C HIS A 60 -16.88 -6.50 -28.08
N GLY A 61 -15.59 -6.29 -28.35
CA GLY A 61 -14.91 -5.02 -28.09
C GLY A 61 -14.72 -4.68 -26.59
N LEU A 62 -14.96 -5.63 -25.68
CA LEU A 62 -14.95 -5.44 -24.24
C LEU A 62 -13.68 -5.96 -23.55
N ASN A 63 -12.63 -6.22 -24.31
CA ASN A 63 -11.36 -6.75 -23.78
C ASN A 63 -10.57 -5.73 -22.94
N ILE A 64 -10.74 -4.45 -23.22
CA ILE A 64 -10.11 -3.37 -22.45
C ILE A 64 -11.07 -2.91 -21.35
N LEU A 65 -10.61 -2.92 -20.10
CA LEU A 65 -11.31 -2.25 -19.00
C LEU A 65 -10.87 -0.79 -19.03
N GLU A 66 -11.81 0.11 -19.28
CA GLU A 66 -11.57 1.52 -19.01
C GLU A 66 -11.28 1.69 -17.52
N CYS A 67 -10.02 1.68 -17.17
CA CYS A 67 -9.59 2.04 -15.85
C CYS A 67 -9.72 3.57 -15.74
N LYS A 68 -10.57 4.05 -14.87
CA LYS A 68 -10.47 5.44 -14.42
C LYS A 68 -9.15 5.56 -13.68
N ILE A 69 -8.08 5.82 -14.41
CA ILE A 69 -6.79 6.20 -13.82
C ILE A 69 -7.09 7.48 -13.06
N ARG A 70 -7.29 7.36 -11.76
CA ARG A 70 -7.26 8.52 -10.88
C ARG A 70 -5.82 9.00 -10.91
N ASN A 71 -5.50 9.91 -11.82
CA ASN A 71 -4.25 10.67 -11.80
C ASN A 71 -4.26 11.51 -10.52
N ARG A 72 -3.95 10.89 -9.40
CA ARG A 72 -3.68 11.59 -8.16
C ARG A 72 -2.33 12.27 -8.37
N LYS A 73 -2.36 13.55 -8.68
CA LYS A 73 -1.15 14.39 -8.70
C LYS A 73 -0.64 14.44 -7.26
N TYR A 74 0.36 13.63 -6.95
CA TYR A 74 1.06 13.72 -5.68
C TYR A 74 1.89 14.99 -5.69
N LYS A 75 1.52 15.95 -4.87
CA LYS A 75 2.37 17.13 -4.65
C LYS A 75 3.51 16.70 -3.72
N ARG A 76 4.71 16.65 -4.24
CA ARG A 76 5.90 16.61 -3.38
C ARG A 76 5.86 17.88 -2.51
N PHE A 77 6.03 17.69 -1.22
CA PHE A 77 6.14 18.82 -0.30
C PHE A 77 7.56 18.83 0.28
N ALA A 78 8.06 20.02 0.53
CA ALA A 78 9.26 20.26 1.31
C ALA A 78 8.98 21.44 2.22
N MET A 79 9.34 21.33 3.47
CA MET A 79 9.19 22.44 4.40
C MET A 79 10.23 23.50 4.11
N LYS A 80 9.87 24.76 4.36
CA LYS A 80 10.75 25.90 4.04
C LYS A 80 11.68 26.29 5.17
N LYS A 81 11.39 25.85 6.40
CA LYS A 81 12.18 26.14 7.61
C LYS A 81 12.39 24.88 8.40
N PRO A 82 13.54 24.73 9.07
CA PRO A 82 13.79 23.65 10.02
C PRO A 82 12.70 23.59 11.09
N ASN A 83 12.47 22.39 11.62
CA ASN A 83 11.47 22.10 12.65
C ASN A 83 10.01 22.44 12.29
N GLN A 84 9.71 22.78 11.03
CA GLN A 84 8.31 22.88 10.60
C GLN A 84 7.62 21.53 10.56
N MET A 85 8.34 20.48 10.20
CA MET A 85 7.83 19.11 10.18
C MET A 85 8.99 18.13 10.34
N VAL A 86 8.86 17.25 11.33
CA VAL A 86 9.74 16.12 11.55
C VAL A 86 8.99 14.84 11.15
N GLN A 87 9.65 13.99 10.39
CA GLN A 87 9.16 12.68 10.03
C GLN A 87 9.74 11.65 11.02
N MET A 88 8.90 10.76 11.52
CA MET A 88 9.34 9.66 12.39
C MET A 88 9.04 8.33 11.71
N ASP A 89 10.03 7.45 11.75
CA ASP A 89 9.92 6.10 11.22
C ASP A 89 10.70 5.09 12.07
N ILE A 90 10.35 3.81 11.93
CA ILE A 90 10.96 2.71 12.64
C ILE A 90 11.40 1.64 11.66
N LEU A 91 12.69 1.51 11.48
CA LEU A 91 13.28 0.45 10.66
C LEU A 91 13.50 -0.81 11.49
N GLY A 92 13.14 -1.95 10.98
CA GLY A 92 13.41 -3.25 11.59
C GLY A 92 12.21 -4.19 11.69
N PRO A 93 12.33 -5.34 12.31
CA PRO A 93 13.47 -5.79 13.11
C PRO A 93 14.69 -6.19 12.27
N PHE A 94 15.89 -5.92 12.79
CA PHE A 94 17.14 -6.47 12.28
C PHE A 94 17.87 -7.21 13.40
N TYR A 95 18.82 -8.06 13.02
CA TYR A 95 19.56 -8.90 13.94
C TYR A 95 21.05 -8.61 13.76
N LEU A 96 21.77 -8.51 14.87
CA LEU A 96 23.23 -8.42 14.84
C LEU A 96 23.82 -9.81 14.58
N ALA A 97 25.02 -9.85 14.04
CA ALA A 97 25.73 -11.11 13.84
C ALA A 97 25.84 -11.88 15.17
N ASN A 98 25.52 -13.15 15.12
CA ASN A 98 25.54 -14.06 16.28
C ASN A 98 24.55 -13.71 17.41
N SER A 99 23.52 -12.92 17.14
CA SER A 99 22.47 -12.57 18.12
C SER A 99 21.08 -12.87 17.57
N ALA A 100 20.26 -13.54 18.39
CA ALA A 100 18.84 -13.72 18.11
C ALA A 100 17.99 -12.52 18.57
N GLN A 101 18.63 -11.48 19.13
CA GLN A 101 17.96 -10.30 19.64
C GLN A 101 17.48 -9.40 18.51
N LYS A 102 16.23 -8.97 18.60
CA LYS A 102 15.62 -8.01 17.67
C LYS A 102 16.07 -6.61 18.02
N ASN A 103 16.47 -5.86 17.03
CA ASN A 103 16.81 -4.46 17.15
C ASN A 103 16.01 -3.63 16.15
N TYR A 104 15.76 -2.39 16.49
CA TYR A 104 15.00 -1.42 15.69
C TYR A 104 15.77 -0.10 15.68
N PHE A 105 15.81 0.58 14.54
CA PHE A 105 16.20 1.99 14.48
C PHE A 105 14.94 2.84 14.52
N ILE A 106 14.86 3.72 15.50
CA ILE A 106 13.83 4.74 15.60
C ILE A 106 14.46 6.04 15.14
N SER A 107 13.92 6.65 14.12
CA SER A 107 14.51 7.81 13.44
C SER A 107 13.57 8.99 13.43
N CYS A 108 14.13 10.19 13.63
CA CYS A 108 13.51 11.50 13.46
C CYS A 108 14.25 12.26 12.37
N GLU A 109 13.60 12.59 11.27
CA GLU A 109 14.17 13.39 10.18
C GLU A 109 13.45 14.72 10.02
N ASP A 110 14.18 15.82 10.05
CA ASP A 110 13.61 17.13 9.69
C ASP A 110 13.43 17.25 8.17
N ASP A 111 12.20 17.53 7.74
CA ASP A 111 11.84 17.58 6.32
C ASP A 111 12.57 18.70 5.53
N CYS A 112 13.02 19.76 6.20
CA CYS A 112 13.70 20.87 5.58
C CYS A 112 15.21 20.67 5.50
N SER A 113 15.85 20.45 6.63
CA SER A 113 17.32 20.37 6.74
C SER A 113 17.89 18.99 6.41
N ARG A 114 17.02 17.97 6.40
CA ARG A 114 17.41 16.56 6.26
C ARG A 114 18.30 16.04 7.38
N LYS A 115 18.34 16.76 8.51
CA LYS A 115 19.03 16.30 9.70
C LYS A 115 18.27 15.10 10.27
N VAL A 116 18.98 14.03 10.56
CA VAL A 116 18.45 12.79 11.13
C VAL A 116 19.05 12.61 12.52
N SER A 117 18.20 12.36 13.52
CA SER A 117 18.57 11.80 14.82
C SER A 117 17.95 10.40 14.89
N SER A 118 18.74 9.39 15.19
CA SER A 118 18.27 8.01 15.26
C SER A 118 18.93 7.24 16.37
N GLU A 119 18.17 6.37 17.01
CA GLU A 119 18.64 5.47 18.06
C GLU A 119 18.30 4.02 17.77
N CYS A 120 19.18 3.14 18.26
CA CYS A 120 18.96 1.71 18.21
C CYS A 120 18.28 1.26 19.51
N SER A 121 17.13 0.63 19.39
CA SER A 121 16.38 0.09 20.51
C SER A 121 16.05 -1.39 20.30
N GLU A 122 16.06 -2.16 21.38
CA GLU A 122 15.62 -3.57 21.36
C GLU A 122 14.10 -3.71 21.24
N ARG A 123 13.38 -2.64 21.45
CA ARG A 123 11.92 -2.58 21.48
C ARG A 123 11.43 -1.39 20.67
N LYS A 124 10.17 -1.46 20.27
CA LYS A 124 9.51 -0.36 19.54
C LYS A 124 8.22 0.06 20.27
N ARG A 125 8.30 0.24 21.56
CA ARG A 125 7.17 0.70 22.37
C ARG A 125 7.03 2.21 22.20
N SER A 126 5.88 2.73 22.61
CA SER A 126 5.61 4.18 22.56
C SER A 126 6.59 4.98 23.42
N VAL A 127 7.09 4.40 24.53
CA VAL A 127 8.09 5.03 25.39
C VAL A 127 9.41 5.17 24.64
N ASP A 128 9.89 4.07 24.02
CA ASP A 128 11.16 4.09 23.27
C ASP A 128 11.13 5.14 22.12
N VAL A 129 9.95 5.33 21.51
CA VAL A 129 9.74 6.36 20.47
C VAL A 129 9.74 7.77 21.04
N LEU A 130 9.20 7.94 22.26
CA LEU A 130 9.19 9.24 22.94
C LEU A 130 10.59 9.64 23.40
N ASP A 131 11.39 8.70 23.91
CA ASP A 131 12.77 8.96 24.32
C ASP A 131 13.56 9.57 23.15
N VAL A 132 13.48 8.95 21.96
CA VAL A 132 14.15 9.47 20.74
C VAL A 132 13.61 10.84 20.32
N LEU A 133 12.30 11.07 20.48
CA LEU A 133 11.71 12.37 20.16
C LEU A 133 12.13 13.45 21.16
N GLU A 134 12.25 13.12 22.45
CA GLU A 134 12.73 14.04 23.48
C GLU A 134 14.17 14.44 23.22
N ASP A 135 15.04 13.47 22.90
CA ASP A 135 16.43 13.74 22.54
C ASP A 135 16.53 14.61 21.28
N TYR A 136 15.72 14.32 20.27
CA TYR A 136 15.61 15.19 19.09
C TYR A 136 15.24 16.63 19.49
N ILE A 137 14.26 16.80 20.37
CA ILE A 137 13.79 18.13 20.82
C ILE A 137 14.89 18.87 21.58
N VAL A 138 15.63 18.18 22.43
CA VAL A 138 16.75 18.77 23.20
C VAL A 138 17.86 19.27 22.27
N GLU A 139 18.21 18.47 21.25
CA GLU A 139 19.31 18.80 20.34
C GLU A 139 18.94 19.82 19.26
N ASN A 140 17.72 19.77 18.75
CA ASN A 140 17.33 20.47 17.52
C ASN A 140 16.21 21.48 17.72
N GLY A 141 15.60 21.48 18.91
CA GLY A 141 14.43 22.29 19.20
C GLY A 141 13.12 21.61 18.84
N LYS A 142 12.04 22.17 19.36
CA LYS A 142 10.70 21.61 19.27
C LYS A 142 10.13 21.72 17.85
N PRO A 143 9.69 20.60 17.23
CA PRO A 143 9.04 20.62 15.92
C PRO A 143 7.60 21.17 16.02
N HIS A 144 7.15 21.82 14.95
CA HIS A 144 5.76 22.31 14.87
C HIS A 144 4.76 21.17 14.63
N LYS A 145 5.17 20.15 13.87
CA LYS A 145 4.37 18.96 13.59
C LYS A 145 5.23 17.73 13.36
N ILE A 146 4.67 16.57 13.69
CA ILE A 146 5.27 15.27 13.44
C ILE A 146 4.43 14.54 12.40
N LEU A 147 5.12 13.94 11.42
CA LEU A 147 4.55 13.04 10.42
C LEU A 147 5.02 11.62 10.71
N HIS A 148 4.11 10.68 10.83
CA HIS A 148 4.42 9.27 11.10
C HIS A 148 3.40 8.35 10.42
N ASP A 149 3.70 7.05 10.37
CA ASP A 149 2.75 6.02 9.95
C ASP A 149 1.67 5.78 11.03
N ASN A 150 0.75 4.84 10.73
CA ASN A 150 -0.29 4.45 11.68
C ASN A 150 0.16 3.30 12.61
N GLY A 151 1.43 3.19 12.92
CA GLY A 151 1.95 2.22 13.86
C GLY A 151 1.34 2.39 15.26
N LYS A 152 1.12 1.27 15.97
CA LYS A 152 0.51 1.28 17.31
C LYS A 152 1.28 2.15 18.32
N GLN A 153 2.59 2.27 18.16
CA GLN A 153 3.46 3.10 18.99
C GLN A 153 3.12 4.58 18.86
N PHE A 154 2.80 5.05 17.65
CA PHE A 154 2.44 6.44 17.37
C PHE A 154 0.98 6.77 17.66
N THR A 155 0.09 5.76 17.60
CA THR A 155 -1.35 5.95 17.91
C THR A 155 -1.69 5.71 19.39
N SER A 156 -0.70 5.49 20.23
CA SER A 156 -0.87 5.27 21.66
C SER A 156 -1.30 6.56 22.40
N LYS A 157 -2.06 6.40 23.45
CA LYS A 157 -2.50 7.54 24.30
C LYS A 157 -1.31 8.32 24.86
N ILE A 158 -0.22 7.64 25.23
CA ILE A 158 0.98 8.26 25.80
C ILE A 158 1.62 9.19 24.75
N PHE A 159 1.81 8.71 23.53
CA PHE A 159 2.41 9.49 22.45
C PHE A 159 1.55 10.71 22.08
N ILE A 160 0.25 10.49 21.88
CA ILE A 160 -0.68 11.58 21.55
C ILE A 160 -0.73 12.63 22.67
N HIS A 161 -0.80 12.20 23.93
CA HIS A 161 -0.80 13.11 25.08
C HIS A 161 0.48 13.93 25.17
N PHE A 162 1.66 13.31 24.90
CA PHE A 162 2.93 14.02 24.85
C PHE A 162 2.94 15.12 23.78
N LEU A 163 2.46 14.80 22.56
CA LEU A 163 2.37 15.79 21.48
C LEU A 163 1.44 16.95 21.84
N GLN A 164 0.29 16.66 22.45
CA GLN A 164 -0.69 17.67 22.90
C GLN A 164 -0.09 18.58 23.96
N ARG A 165 0.54 18.00 24.98
CA ARG A 165 1.18 18.75 26.08
C ARG A 165 2.28 19.69 25.58
N ASN A 166 2.99 19.28 24.55
CA ASN A 166 4.05 20.07 23.93
C ASN A 166 3.56 20.99 22.80
N ASN A 167 2.26 21.06 22.52
CA ASN A 167 1.68 21.81 21.39
C ASN A 167 2.29 21.44 20.03
N ILE A 168 2.60 20.14 19.82
CA ILE A 168 3.10 19.59 18.57
C ILE A 168 1.90 19.01 17.81
N LYS A 169 1.75 19.39 16.53
CA LYS A 169 0.66 18.87 15.70
C LYS A 169 0.96 17.45 15.25
N ASP A 170 0.05 16.55 15.56
CA ASP A 170 0.06 15.17 15.06
C ASP A 170 -0.42 15.11 13.61
N LYS A 171 0.30 14.40 12.75
CA LYS A 171 -0.07 14.15 11.36
C LYS A 171 0.25 12.71 10.99
N SER A 172 -0.75 11.84 11.06
CA SER A 172 -0.63 10.48 10.55
C SER A 172 -0.72 10.42 9.02
N ILE A 173 0.02 9.51 8.42
CA ILE A 173 -0.06 9.23 6.99
C ILE A 173 -1.32 8.38 6.73
N PRO A 174 -2.23 8.80 5.83
CA PRO A 174 -3.40 8.00 5.51
C PRO A 174 -3.01 6.61 5.01
N ALA A 175 -3.74 5.58 5.43
CA ALA A 175 -3.51 4.22 4.96
C ALA A 175 -3.49 4.16 3.42
N ARG A 176 -2.53 3.41 2.85
CA ARG A 176 -2.30 3.26 1.40
C ARG A 176 -1.69 4.48 0.69
N TYR A 177 -0.88 5.29 1.39
CA TYR A 177 -0.11 6.39 0.80
C TYR A 177 1.41 6.25 1.10
N PRO A 178 2.08 5.18 0.64
CA PRO A 178 3.49 4.93 0.94
C PRO A 178 4.42 6.04 0.41
N GLN A 179 3.99 6.76 -0.63
CA GLN A 179 4.82 7.82 -1.24
C GLN A 179 5.05 9.04 -0.33
N LEU A 180 4.36 9.16 0.79
CA LEU A 180 4.61 10.22 1.77
C LEU A 180 5.75 9.85 2.74
N GLN A 181 6.08 8.57 2.87
CA GLN A 181 7.21 8.06 3.66
C GLN A 181 8.53 8.01 2.87
N GLY A 182 8.48 7.97 1.54
CA GLY A 182 9.66 7.81 0.68
C GLY A 182 10.71 8.94 0.75
N LYS A 183 10.70 9.72 1.82
CA LYS A 183 11.74 10.70 2.11
C LYS A 183 12.66 10.24 3.25
N ILE A 184 12.15 9.40 4.15
CA ILE A 184 12.90 8.87 5.29
C ILE A 184 13.41 7.43 5.00
N GLU A 185 12.83 6.76 3.98
CA GLU A 185 13.34 5.48 3.44
C GLU A 185 14.59 5.72 2.58
#